data_fe0167f6848a9cddb3eab12b10f6f193
#
_entry.id   fe0167f6848a9cddb3eab12b10f6f193
#
_cell.length_a   1.000
_cell.length_b   1.000
_cell.length_c   1.000
_cell.angle_alpha   90.00
_cell.angle_beta   90.00
_cell.angle_gamma   90.00
#
_symmetry.space_group_name_H-M   'P 1'
#
loop_
_entity.id
_entity.type
_entity.pdbx_description
1 polymer ?
#
loop_
_entity_poly.entity_id
_entity_poly.type
_entity_poly.pdbx_seq_one_letter_code
_entity_poly.pdbx_strand_id
1 'polypeptide(L)' 'MTLHVANEMDEVEVAVWWDLSRIVRHFERQGLERRAVKAAVMNAALRLMKDEGEPR' A
#
# COMPACT_ATOMS: atom_id res chain seq x y z
N MET A 1 -22.16 15.27 -4.97
CA MET A 1 -21.66 15.13 -4.85
C MET A 1 -21.13 14.29 -4.74
N THR A 2 -20.95 13.89 -4.74
CA THR A 2 -20.47 13.04 -4.67
C THR A 2 -19.26 12.86 -4.61
N LEU A 3 -18.74 13.38 -5.04
CA LEU A 3 -17.56 13.44 -4.99
C LEU A 3 -17.04 13.48 -3.81
N HIS A 4 -17.63 13.87 -2.95
CA HIS A 4 -17.15 13.90 -1.76
C HIS A 4 -16.73 12.70 -1.29
N VAL A 5 -17.21 11.65 -1.65
CA VAL A 5 -16.79 10.44 -1.17
C VAL A 5 -15.38 10.28 -1.45
N ALA A 6 -14.96 10.66 -2.55
CA ALA A 6 -13.62 10.54 -2.89
C ALA A 6 -12.82 11.46 -2.08
N ASN A 7 -13.34 12.56 -1.79
CA ASN A 7 -12.61 13.43 -1.05
C ASN A 7 -12.55 13.08 0.29
N GLU A 8 -13.39 12.30 0.75
CA GLU A 8 -13.33 11.93 2.03
C GLU A 8 -12.61 10.73 2.15
N MET A 9 -11.39 10.64 1.63
CA MET A 9 -10.54 9.60 1.88
C MET A 9 -10.63 9.38 3.27
N ASP A 10 -11.09 8.27 3.66
CA ASP A 10 -11.28 8.01 4.95
C ASP A 10 -10.00 8.04 5.71
N GLU A 11 -10.08 8.27 6.98
CA GLU A 11 -8.92 8.35 7.83
C GLU A 11 -8.13 7.06 7.84
N VAL A 12 -8.79 5.96 7.68
CA VAL A 12 -8.12 4.68 7.65
C VAL A 12 -7.28 4.59 6.36
N GLU A 13 -7.83 5.05 5.28
CA GLU A 13 -7.11 5.02 4.03
C GLU A 13 -5.87 5.90 4.08
N VAL A 14 -5.99 7.05 4.70
CA VAL A 14 -4.86 7.95 4.87
C VAL A 14 -3.78 7.29 5.73
N ALA A 15 -4.19 6.65 6.80
CA ALA A 15 -3.26 5.97 7.69
C ALA A 15 -2.53 4.85 6.97
N VAL A 16 -3.26 4.09 6.17
CA VAL A 16 -2.67 3.02 5.40
C VAL A 16 -1.67 3.57 4.39
N TRP A 17 -2.03 4.68 3.74
CA TRP A 17 -1.14 5.31 2.78
C TRP A 17 0.19 5.71 3.43
N TRP A 18 0.12 6.29 4.62
CA TRP A 18 1.34 6.70 5.32
C TRP A 18 2.17 5.49 5.71
N ASP A 19 1.53 4.43 6.16
CA ASP A 19 2.24 3.23 6.55
C ASP A 19 2.88 2.56 5.33
N LEU A 20 2.18 2.50 4.22
CA LEU A 20 2.74 1.93 3.02
C LEU A 20 3.91 2.77 2.50
N SER A 21 3.80 4.08 2.63
CA SER A 21 4.89 4.95 2.23
C SER A 21 6.15 4.68 3.05
N ARG A 22 5.98 4.43 4.33
CA ARG A 22 7.12 4.10 5.18
C ARG A 22 7.73 2.77 4.78
N ILE A 23 6.90 1.81 4.44
CA ILE A 23 7.38 0.51 4.01
C ILE A 23 8.20 0.65 2.73
N VAL A 24 7.72 1.42 1.79
CA VAL A 24 8.43 1.63 0.54
C VAL A 24 9.79 2.27 0.82
N ARG A 25 9.83 3.29 1.67
CA ARG A 25 11.09 3.93 1.98
C ARG A 25 12.04 3.00 2.69
N HIS A 26 11.52 2.15 3.55
CA HIS A 26 12.34 1.21 4.29
C HIS A 26 13.09 0.31 3.33
N PHE A 27 12.39 -0.24 2.36
CA PHE A 27 13.04 -1.15 1.42
C PHE A 27 13.94 -0.43 0.43
N GLU A 28 13.61 0.80 0.10
CA GLU A 28 14.50 1.59 -0.73
C GLU A 28 15.82 1.83 -0.05
N ARG A 29 15.82 2.04 1.24
CA ARG A 29 17.06 2.23 1.97
C ARG A 29 17.88 0.97 1.98
N GLN A 30 17.27 -0.16 1.78
CA GLN A 30 17.99 -1.41 1.71
C GLN A 30 18.48 -1.72 0.31
N GLY A 31 18.30 -0.81 -0.61
CA GLY A 31 18.82 -0.95 -1.95
C GLY A 31 17.86 -1.49 -2.98
N LEU A 32 16.61 -1.67 -2.60
CA LEU A 32 15.65 -2.18 -3.56
C LEU A 32 15.07 -1.04 -4.38
N GLU A 33 14.79 -1.33 -5.64
CA GLU A 33 14.21 -0.33 -6.51
C GLU A 33 12.81 0.00 -6.10
N ARG A 34 12.47 1.27 -6.16
CA ARG A 34 11.14 1.73 -5.79
C ARG A 34 10.06 1.00 -6.59
N ARG A 35 10.28 0.84 -7.88
CA ARG A 35 9.31 0.18 -8.74
C ARG A 35 9.04 -1.25 -8.27
N ALA A 36 10.09 -1.96 -7.91
CA ALA A 36 9.94 -3.32 -7.45
C ALA A 36 9.22 -3.38 -6.12
N VAL A 37 9.52 -2.44 -5.23
CA VAL A 37 8.86 -2.40 -3.94
C VAL A 37 7.39 -2.08 -4.10
N LYS A 38 7.06 -1.14 -4.96
CA LYS A 38 5.67 -0.79 -5.18
C LYS A 38 4.88 -1.95 -5.76
N ALA A 39 5.50 -2.68 -6.68
CA ALA A 39 4.84 -3.84 -7.24
C ALA A 39 4.58 -4.90 -6.18
N ALA A 40 5.55 -5.10 -5.29
CA ALA A 40 5.38 -6.05 -4.21
C ALA A 40 4.27 -5.62 -3.25
N VAL A 41 4.20 -4.34 -2.96
CA VAL A 41 3.14 -3.82 -2.08
C VAL A 41 1.78 -4.06 -2.72
N MET A 42 1.67 -3.79 -4.01
CA MET A 42 0.41 -3.98 -4.69
C MET A 42 0.01 -5.44 -4.68
N ASN A 43 0.95 -6.34 -4.96
CA ASN A 43 0.65 -7.75 -4.97
C ASN A 43 0.27 -8.26 -3.58
N ALA A 44 0.96 -7.80 -2.57
CA ALA A 44 0.63 -8.18 -1.21
C ALA A 44 -0.77 -7.69 -0.82
N ALA A 45 -1.10 -6.48 -1.22
CA ALA A 45 -2.41 -5.92 -0.93
C ALA A 45 -3.51 -6.72 -1.63
N LEU A 46 -3.27 -7.13 -2.87
CA LEU A 46 -4.25 -7.91 -3.58
C LEU A 46 -4.47 -9.26 -2.93
N ARG A 47 -3.40 -9.88 -2.46
CA ARG A 47 -3.53 -11.15 -1.77
C ARG A 47 -4.31 -11.00 -0.48
N LEU A 48 -4.06 -9.94 0.24
CA LEU A 48 -4.76 -9.67 1.47
C LEU A 48 -6.25 -9.47 1.19
N MET A 49 -6.57 -8.75 0.14
CA MET A 49 -7.96 -8.49 -0.20
C MET A 49 -8.66 -9.76 -0.63
N LYS A 50 -7.95 -10.69 -1.24
CA LYS A 50 -8.54 -11.94 -1.65
C LYS A 50 -8.48 -12.99 -0.54
N ASP A 51 -7.85 -12.62 0.56
CA ASP A 51 -7.74 -13.51 1.70
C ASP A 51 -7.00 -14.80 1.32
N GLU A 52 -5.94 -14.66 0.58
CA GLU A 52 -5.18 -15.80 0.11
C GLU A 52 -4.06 -16.21 1.03
N GLY A 53 -3.92 -15.61 2.13
CA GLY A 53 -2.89 -15.97 3.09
C GLY A 53 -1.55 -15.36 2.75
N GLU A 54 -0.55 -15.68 3.52
CA GLU A 54 0.74 -15.05 3.39
C GLU A 54 1.46 -15.48 2.16
N PRO A 55 2.13 -14.55 1.49
CA PRO A 55 2.93 -14.92 0.34
C PRO A 55 4.18 -15.64 0.80
N ARG A 56 4.68 -16.52 -0.01
CA ARG A 56 5.88 -17.19 0.33
C ARG A 56 6.94 -16.99 -0.68
#